data_b51da17b8b9ba2697bd41b3ec64a6fb2
#
_entry.id   b51da17b8b9ba2697bd41b3ec64a6fb2
#
_cell.length_a   1.000
_cell.length_b   1.000
_cell.length_c   1.000
_cell.angle_alpha   90.00
_cell.angle_beta   90.00
_cell.angle_gamma   90.00
#
_symmetry.space_group_name_H-M   'P 1'
#
loop_
_entity.id
_entity.type
_entity.pdbx_description
1 polymer ?
#
loop_
_entity_poly.entity_id
_entity_poly.type
_entity_poly.pdbx_seq_one_letter_code
_entity_poly.pdbx_strand_id
1 'polypeptide(L)'
;YSLVYSENTPAYALADRLGGMEQARKLFSRYGQSRSPEVKTFSEDNKTTTDYYIHVLQYLWNHQEKYADLLELIGESFPGEYYKKFLPDLVIQQKPGYVAEALNVEALVRESTPYLIAIYTAGLGGTTPESSEISGVGLYQLGQLAYVINEWHRVNMNE
;
A
#
# COMPACT_ATOMS: atom_id res chain seq x y z
N TYR A 1 14.62 6.18 0.32
CA TYR A 1 14.81 4.97 1.14
C TYR A 1 13.50 4.48 1.77
N SER A 2 12.75 5.32 2.49
CA SER A 2 11.51 4.89 3.16
C SER A 2 10.46 4.35 2.19
N LEU A 3 10.27 4.97 1.03
CA LEU A 3 9.29 4.53 0.03
C LEU A 3 9.80 3.35 -0.80
N VAL A 4 11.01 3.45 -1.32
CA VAL A 4 11.57 2.45 -2.26
C VAL A 4 11.92 1.16 -1.55
N TYR A 5 12.62 1.24 -0.42
CA TYR A 5 13.13 0.08 0.32
C TYR A 5 12.36 -0.24 1.61
N SER A 6 11.33 0.54 1.91
CA SER A 6 10.53 0.39 3.15
C SER A 6 11.34 0.49 4.45
N GLU A 7 12.41 1.30 4.45
CA GLU A 7 13.25 1.49 5.64
C GLU A 7 12.54 2.37 6.69
N ASN A 8 12.56 1.91 7.93
CA ASN A 8 11.90 2.61 9.05
C ASN A 8 12.67 3.86 9.50
N THR A 9 14.01 3.81 9.50
CA THR A 9 14.83 4.94 9.98
C THR A 9 14.54 6.25 9.25
N PRO A 10 14.52 6.31 7.91
CA PRO A 10 14.12 7.53 7.20
C PRO A 10 12.67 7.95 7.48
N ALA A 11 11.76 6.99 7.67
CA ALA A 11 10.37 7.30 8.01
C ALA A 11 10.26 8.00 9.38
N TYR A 12 10.98 7.50 10.37
CA TYR A 12 11.04 8.14 11.69
C TYR A 12 11.68 9.52 11.63
N ALA A 13 12.76 9.69 10.86
CA ALA A 13 13.39 11.00 10.68
C ALA A 13 12.44 12.04 10.04
N LEU A 14 11.57 11.61 9.11
CA LEU A 14 10.52 12.47 8.56
C LEU A 14 9.47 12.81 9.61
N ALA A 15 9.05 11.84 10.42
CA ALA A 15 8.09 12.07 11.51
C ALA A 15 8.66 13.05 12.55
N ASP A 16 9.95 12.92 12.89
CA ASP A 16 10.62 13.82 13.84
C ASP A 16 10.63 15.28 13.35
N ARG A 17 10.80 15.50 12.05
CA ARG A 17 10.69 16.84 11.45
C ARG A 17 9.29 17.42 11.52
N LEU A 18 8.27 16.60 11.69
CA LEU A 18 6.87 17.01 11.89
C LEU A 18 6.52 17.22 13.38
N GLY A 19 7.50 17.05 14.27
CA GLY A 19 7.30 17.15 15.72
C GLY A 19 7.05 15.80 16.40
N GLY A 20 7.50 14.72 15.80
CA GLY A 20 7.38 13.34 16.27
C GLY A 20 6.16 12.59 15.72
N MET A 21 6.13 11.29 15.97
CA MET A 21 5.11 10.40 15.43
C MET A 21 3.67 10.79 15.84
N GLU A 22 3.48 11.28 17.04
CA GLU A 22 2.16 11.74 17.52
C GLU A 22 1.63 12.92 16.68
N GLN A 23 2.49 13.88 16.35
CA GLN A 23 2.10 15.02 15.52
C GLN A 23 1.90 14.59 14.06
N ALA A 24 2.76 13.71 13.55
CA ALA A 24 2.60 13.14 12.21
C ALA A 24 1.23 12.44 12.07
N ARG A 25 0.82 11.62 13.04
CA ARG A 25 -0.49 10.93 13.05
C ARG A 25 -1.67 11.90 12.97
N LYS A 26 -1.61 13.06 13.60
CA LYS A 26 -2.66 14.09 13.52
C LYS A 26 -2.86 14.63 12.10
N LEU A 27 -1.85 14.50 11.24
CA LEU A 27 -1.93 14.93 9.84
C LEU A 27 -2.58 13.88 8.94
N PHE A 28 -2.62 12.62 9.33
CA PHE A 28 -3.08 11.52 8.47
C PHE A 28 -4.54 11.68 8.05
N SER A 29 -5.39 12.19 8.92
CA SER A 29 -6.81 12.47 8.59
C SER A 29 -7.02 13.51 7.48
N ARG A 30 -5.97 14.25 7.11
CA ARG A 30 -6.04 15.19 5.97
C ARG A 30 -6.05 14.47 4.61
N TYR A 31 -5.54 13.26 4.57
CA TYR A 31 -5.32 12.52 3.32
C TYR A 31 -6.25 11.33 3.15
N GLY A 32 -6.88 10.88 4.22
CA GLY A 32 -7.82 9.77 4.18
C GLY A 32 -8.64 9.65 5.46
N GLN A 33 -9.74 8.93 5.37
CA GLN A 33 -10.62 8.65 6.51
C GLN A 33 -11.00 7.18 6.48
N SER A 34 -10.93 6.52 7.64
CA SER A 34 -11.50 5.20 7.81
C SER A 34 -13.00 5.31 8.01
N ARG A 35 -13.75 4.45 7.32
CA ARG A 35 -15.20 4.31 7.51
C ARG A 35 -15.53 3.31 8.61
N SER A 36 -14.55 2.53 9.07
CA SER A 36 -14.78 1.59 10.15
C SER A 36 -14.94 2.31 11.47
N PRO A 37 -16.05 2.13 12.20
CA PRO A 37 -16.22 2.71 13.52
C PRO A 37 -15.28 2.09 14.57
N GLU A 38 -14.78 0.89 14.30
CA GLU A 38 -13.91 0.12 15.21
C GLU A 38 -12.43 0.48 15.06
N VAL A 39 -12.04 0.97 13.88
CA VAL A 39 -10.65 1.34 13.58
C VAL A 39 -10.57 2.84 13.39
N LYS A 40 -10.18 3.54 14.43
CA LYS A 40 -9.79 4.95 14.32
C LYS A 40 -8.44 5.00 13.63
N THR A 41 -8.40 5.60 12.46
CA THR A 41 -7.19 5.69 11.64
C THR A 41 -5.99 6.19 12.43
N PHE A 42 -5.02 5.31 12.64
CA PHE A 42 -3.75 5.60 13.34
C PHE A 42 -3.87 6.23 14.73
N SER A 43 -5.02 6.10 15.39
CA SER A 43 -5.17 6.62 16.75
C SER A 43 -4.41 5.79 17.78
N GLU A 44 -4.27 4.49 17.50
CA GLU A 44 -3.58 3.51 18.34
C GLU A 44 -2.81 2.56 17.42
N ASP A 45 -1.52 2.37 17.67
CA ASP A 45 -0.64 1.51 16.87
C ASP A 45 -0.65 1.84 15.36
N ASN A 46 -0.26 0.88 14.52
CA ASN A 46 -0.29 0.98 13.05
C ASN A 46 -1.60 0.45 12.44
N LYS A 47 -2.72 0.57 13.15
CA LYS A 47 -4.01 0.12 12.65
C LYS A 47 -4.57 1.09 11.63
N THR A 48 -5.01 0.55 10.51
CA THR A 48 -5.62 1.28 9.41
C THR A 48 -6.60 0.39 8.64
N THR A 49 -7.28 0.95 7.66
CA THR A 49 -8.27 0.24 6.84
C THR A 49 -7.97 0.43 5.35
N THR A 50 -8.50 -0.45 4.52
CA THR A 50 -8.34 -0.37 3.06
C THR A 50 -8.94 0.93 2.51
N ASP A 51 -10.09 1.36 3.00
CA ASP A 51 -10.73 2.60 2.56
C ASP A 51 -9.90 3.85 2.90
N TYR A 52 -9.16 3.85 4.02
CA TYR A 52 -8.22 4.93 4.30
C TYR A 52 -7.18 5.07 3.18
N TYR A 53 -6.52 3.98 2.81
CA TYR A 53 -5.48 4.03 1.78
C TYR A 53 -6.04 4.24 0.38
N ILE A 54 -7.23 3.78 0.08
CA ILE A 54 -7.92 4.15 -1.17
C ILE A 54 -8.12 5.67 -1.24
N HIS A 55 -8.50 6.33 -0.15
CA HIS A 55 -8.58 7.80 -0.12
C HIS A 55 -7.22 8.48 -0.27
N VAL A 56 -6.16 7.94 0.35
CA VAL A 56 -4.79 8.45 0.19
C VAL A 56 -4.34 8.34 -1.28
N LEU A 57 -4.54 7.18 -1.89
CA LEU A 57 -4.22 6.95 -3.30
C LEU A 57 -5.05 7.86 -4.23
N GLN A 58 -6.34 8.05 -3.93
CA GLN A 58 -7.21 8.96 -4.65
C GLN A 58 -6.73 10.42 -4.52
N TYR A 59 -6.27 10.81 -3.34
CA TYR A 59 -5.68 12.14 -3.13
C TYR A 59 -4.41 12.32 -3.96
N LEU A 60 -3.52 11.34 -3.98
CA LEU A 60 -2.30 11.36 -4.80
C LEU A 60 -2.64 11.40 -6.29
N TRP A 61 -3.62 10.61 -6.74
CA TRP A 61 -4.09 10.60 -8.12
C TRP A 61 -4.63 11.97 -8.54
N ASN A 62 -5.47 12.57 -7.73
CA ASN A 62 -6.09 13.88 -8.03
C ASN A 62 -5.07 15.04 -8.03
N HIS A 63 -3.89 14.84 -7.44
CA HIS A 63 -2.83 15.83 -7.34
C HIS A 63 -1.50 15.31 -7.92
N GLN A 64 -1.56 14.43 -8.91
CA GLN A 64 -0.38 13.71 -9.42
C GLN A 64 0.71 14.64 -9.97
N GLU A 65 0.39 15.79 -10.50
CA GLU A 65 1.40 16.78 -10.92
C GLU A 65 2.22 17.30 -9.73
N LYS A 66 1.57 17.58 -8.62
CA LYS A 66 2.21 18.05 -7.39
C LYS A 66 3.08 16.97 -6.73
N TYR A 67 2.68 15.71 -6.85
CA TYR A 67 3.31 14.57 -6.20
C TYR A 67 4.03 13.64 -7.20
N ALA A 68 4.44 14.17 -8.37
CA ALA A 68 5.08 13.40 -9.43
C ALA A 68 6.31 12.63 -8.91
N ASP A 69 7.24 13.31 -8.26
CA ASP A 69 8.45 12.70 -7.68
C ASP A 69 8.12 11.62 -6.64
N LEU A 70 7.07 11.85 -5.83
CA LEU A 70 6.63 10.87 -4.84
C LEU A 70 6.06 9.61 -5.51
N LEU A 71 5.25 9.79 -6.54
CA LEU A 71 4.66 8.69 -7.32
C LEU A 71 5.74 7.92 -8.09
N GLU A 72 6.77 8.59 -8.61
CA GLU A 72 7.93 7.95 -9.23
C GLU A 72 8.65 7.05 -8.21
N LEU A 73 9.00 7.57 -7.04
CA LEU A 73 9.63 6.79 -5.96
C LEU A 73 8.78 5.58 -5.52
N ILE A 74 7.46 5.74 -5.42
CA ILE A 74 6.56 4.62 -5.13
C ILE A 74 6.56 3.61 -6.29
N GLY A 75 6.70 4.09 -7.52
CA GLY A 75 6.86 3.27 -8.73
C GLY A 75 8.15 2.43 -8.73
N GLU A 76 9.21 2.88 -8.10
CA GLU A 76 10.45 2.14 -7.93
C GLU A 76 10.39 1.08 -6.80
N SER A 77 9.37 1.15 -5.94
CA SER A 77 9.23 0.26 -4.78
C SER A 77 9.11 -1.20 -5.21
N PHE A 78 9.96 -2.06 -4.67
CA PHE A 78 9.93 -3.52 -4.82
C PHE A 78 9.73 -3.98 -6.28
N PRO A 79 10.71 -3.75 -7.17
CA PRO A 79 10.61 -4.14 -8.57
C PRO A 79 10.52 -5.67 -8.72
N GLY A 80 9.55 -6.14 -9.51
CA GLY A 80 9.34 -7.58 -9.74
C GLY A 80 8.75 -8.36 -8.56
N GLU A 81 8.26 -7.66 -7.52
CA GLU A 81 7.64 -8.28 -6.34
C GLU A 81 6.16 -7.85 -6.20
N TYR A 82 5.43 -8.52 -5.32
CA TYR A 82 4.02 -8.26 -5.02
C TYR A 82 3.16 -8.19 -6.28
N TYR A 83 2.40 -7.13 -6.52
CA TYR A 83 1.54 -6.99 -7.69
C TYR A 83 2.34 -6.94 -8.99
N LYS A 84 3.52 -6.31 -9.00
CA LYS A 84 4.40 -6.21 -10.18
C LYS A 84 4.87 -7.57 -10.69
N LYS A 85 5.00 -8.56 -9.81
CA LYS A 85 5.37 -9.93 -10.20
C LYS A 85 4.31 -10.61 -11.06
N PHE A 86 3.04 -10.28 -10.82
CA PHE A 86 1.89 -10.91 -11.47
C PHE A 86 1.31 -10.07 -12.61
N LEU A 87 1.68 -8.78 -12.66
CA LEU A 87 1.27 -7.81 -13.66
C LEU A 87 2.50 -7.08 -14.21
N PRO A 88 3.47 -7.82 -14.81
CA PRO A 88 4.78 -7.28 -15.17
C PRO A 88 4.74 -6.23 -16.28
N ASP A 89 3.69 -6.23 -17.09
CA ASP A 89 3.54 -5.32 -18.22
C ASP A 89 2.91 -3.98 -17.83
N LEU A 90 2.51 -3.82 -16.56
CA LEU A 90 1.86 -2.60 -16.07
C LEU A 90 2.81 -1.74 -15.24
N VAL A 91 2.62 -0.45 -15.35
CA VAL A 91 3.23 0.50 -14.42
C VAL A 91 2.39 0.51 -13.13
N ILE A 92 2.99 0.07 -12.04
CA ILE A 92 2.33 -0.06 -10.74
C ILE A 92 3.11 0.71 -9.69
N GLN A 93 2.43 1.67 -9.08
CA GLN A 93 2.93 2.43 -7.95
C GLN A 93 2.39 1.77 -6.68
N GLN A 94 3.16 0.85 -6.11
CA GLN A 94 2.76 0.03 -4.96
C GLN A 94 3.57 0.34 -3.70
N LYS A 95 2.94 0.16 -2.55
CA LYS A 95 3.64 0.16 -1.26
C LYS A 95 3.18 -1.03 -0.44
N PRO A 96 4.02 -2.04 -0.27
CA PRO A 96 3.75 -3.13 0.66
C PRO A 96 4.09 -2.75 2.10
N GLY A 97 3.38 -3.37 3.03
CA GLY A 97 3.71 -3.36 4.44
C GLY A 97 3.35 -4.71 5.05
N TYR A 98 4.19 -5.21 5.95
CA TYR A 98 3.90 -6.44 6.67
C TYR A 98 4.30 -6.34 8.13
N VAL A 99 3.50 -6.98 8.95
CA VAL A 99 3.75 -7.14 10.39
C VAL A 99 3.13 -8.47 10.81
N ALA A 100 3.89 -9.30 11.51
CA ALA A 100 3.45 -10.62 11.93
C ALA A 100 2.86 -11.43 10.75
N GLU A 101 1.60 -11.82 10.80
CA GLU A 101 0.94 -12.63 9.77
C GLU A 101 0.13 -11.81 8.75
N ALA A 102 0.22 -10.49 8.81
CA ALA A 102 -0.50 -9.59 7.91
C ALA A 102 0.44 -9.03 6.84
N LEU A 103 0.05 -9.17 5.60
CA LEU A 103 0.66 -8.50 4.46
C LEU A 103 -0.39 -7.62 3.79
N ASN A 104 -0.11 -6.34 3.73
CA ASN A 104 -0.99 -5.35 3.12
C ASN A 104 -0.26 -4.70 1.95
N VAL A 105 -0.94 -4.53 0.83
CA VAL A 105 -0.36 -3.84 -0.33
C VAL A 105 -1.40 -2.88 -0.90
N GLU A 106 -1.00 -1.65 -1.03
CA GLU A 106 -1.76 -0.60 -1.68
C GLU A 106 -1.07 -0.19 -2.97
N ALA A 107 -1.85 0.04 -4.03
CA ALA A 107 -1.29 0.46 -5.30
C ALA A 107 -2.22 1.33 -6.13
N LEU A 108 -1.58 2.15 -6.97
CA LEU A 108 -2.17 2.77 -8.15
C LEU A 108 -1.67 1.99 -9.36
N VAL A 109 -2.59 1.43 -10.11
CA VAL A 109 -2.32 0.61 -11.30
C VAL A 109 -2.63 1.41 -12.56
N ARG A 110 -1.63 1.58 -13.41
CA ARG A 110 -1.72 2.31 -14.69
C ARG A 110 -2.17 1.36 -15.81
N GLU A 111 -3.38 0.84 -15.70
CA GLU A 111 -4.04 0.14 -16.81
C GLU A 111 -4.60 1.16 -17.82
N SER A 112 -5.12 0.74 -18.95
CA SER A 112 -5.80 1.60 -19.93
C SER A 112 -6.87 2.50 -19.27
N THR A 113 -7.67 1.93 -18.39
CA THR A 113 -8.45 2.67 -17.39
C THR A 113 -7.76 2.50 -16.03
N PRO A 114 -7.06 3.51 -15.50
CA PRO A 114 -6.33 3.37 -14.25
C PRO A 114 -7.24 3.12 -13.05
N TYR A 115 -6.76 2.35 -12.08
CA TYR A 115 -7.52 2.04 -10.87
C TYR A 115 -6.65 2.01 -9.61
N LEU A 116 -7.31 2.05 -8.47
CA LEU A 116 -6.69 1.98 -7.15
C LEU A 116 -7.05 0.63 -6.52
N ILE A 117 -6.09 0.01 -5.86
CA ILE A 117 -6.28 -1.27 -5.19
C ILE A 117 -5.62 -1.25 -3.81
N ALA A 118 -6.31 -1.80 -2.83
CA ALA A 118 -5.78 -2.06 -1.50
C ALA A 118 -6.23 -3.45 -1.05
N ILE A 119 -5.28 -4.35 -0.85
CA ILE A 119 -5.54 -5.70 -0.34
C ILE A 119 -4.89 -5.83 1.03
N TYR A 120 -5.72 -6.09 2.02
CA TYR A 120 -5.30 -6.35 3.40
C TYR A 120 -5.53 -7.81 3.72
N THR A 121 -4.56 -8.42 4.38
CA THR A 121 -4.58 -9.82 4.71
C THR A 121 -4.28 -10.06 6.18
N ALA A 122 -4.67 -11.22 6.68
CA ALA A 122 -4.32 -11.72 7.99
C ALA A 122 -4.15 -13.23 7.94
N GLY A 123 -3.32 -13.78 8.82
CA GLY A 123 -3.14 -15.22 8.93
C GLY A 123 -2.52 -15.89 7.70
N LEU A 124 -1.67 -15.18 6.94
CA LEU A 124 -1.02 -15.72 5.75
C LEU A 124 0.03 -16.80 6.05
N GLY A 125 0.22 -17.16 7.30
CA GLY A 125 1.09 -18.23 7.76
C GLY A 125 2.58 -18.04 7.42
N GLY A 126 3.44 -18.59 8.23
CA GLY A 126 4.88 -18.65 7.96
C GLY A 126 5.73 -17.60 8.65
N THR A 127 5.13 -16.65 9.34
CA THR A 127 5.89 -15.81 10.26
C THR A 127 5.75 -16.40 11.67
N THR A 128 6.75 -17.15 12.12
CA THR A 128 6.89 -17.36 13.55
C THR A 128 7.27 -16.01 14.20
N PRO A 129 7.06 -15.84 15.51
CA PRO A 129 7.54 -14.65 16.21
C PRO A 129 9.04 -14.37 16.00
N GLU A 130 9.78 -15.38 15.56
CA GLU A 130 11.23 -15.36 15.33
C GLU A 130 11.59 -15.13 13.86
N SER A 131 10.67 -15.28 12.90
CA SER A 131 10.91 -15.00 11.49
C SER A 131 9.99 -13.89 11.00
N SER A 132 10.58 -12.83 10.45
CA SER A 132 9.84 -11.76 9.79
C SER A 132 9.44 -12.12 8.35
N GLU A 133 9.64 -13.36 7.93
CA GLU A 133 9.38 -13.79 6.56
C GLU A 133 7.90 -14.09 6.34
N ILE A 134 7.35 -13.49 5.29
CA ILE A 134 6.01 -13.81 4.80
C ILE A 134 6.08 -15.14 4.05
N SER A 135 5.08 -15.99 4.23
CA SER A 135 5.05 -17.26 3.51
C SER A 135 4.98 -17.02 1.99
N GLY A 136 5.76 -17.80 1.23
CA GLY A 136 5.71 -17.75 -0.25
C GLY A 136 4.32 -18.06 -0.80
N VAL A 137 3.53 -18.86 -0.09
CA VAL A 137 2.13 -19.16 -0.44
C VAL A 137 1.27 -17.91 -0.27
N GLY A 138 1.41 -17.17 0.83
CA GLY A 138 0.68 -15.93 1.06
C GLY A 138 0.99 -14.84 0.02
N LEU A 139 2.28 -14.69 -0.33
CA LEU A 139 2.70 -13.79 -1.42
C LEU A 139 2.07 -14.18 -2.75
N TYR A 140 2.04 -15.49 -3.06
CA TYR A 140 1.46 -15.98 -4.30
C TYR A 140 -0.06 -15.75 -4.34
N GLN A 141 -0.78 -16.03 -3.27
CA GLN A 141 -2.23 -15.81 -3.17
C GLN A 141 -2.60 -14.34 -3.35
N LEU A 142 -1.87 -13.43 -2.69
CA LEU A 142 -2.08 -11.99 -2.86
C LEU A 142 -1.87 -11.55 -4.30
N GLY A 143 -0.81 -12.03 -4.94
CA GLY A 143 -0.52 -11.71 -6.34
C GLY A 143 -1.56 -12.28 -7.30
N GLN A 144 -2.02 -13.52 -7.09
CA GLN A 144 -3.10 -14.10 -7.88
C GLN A 144 -4.41 -13.32 -7.74
N LEU A 145 -4.73 -12.86 -6.53
CA LEU A 145 -5.91 -12.03 -6.31
C LEU A 145 -5.81 -10.70 -7.07
N ALA A 146 -4.64 -10.05 -7.04
CA ALA A 146 -4.40 -8.83 -7.80
C ALA A 146 -4.54 -9.06 -9.32
N TYR A 147 -4.03 -10.20 -9.83
CA TYR A 147 -4.19 -10.58 -11.23
C TYR A 147 -5.67 -10.76 -11.61
N VAL A 148 -6.44 -11.50 -10.81
CA VAL A 148 -7.88 -11.71 -11.06
C VAL A 148 -8.65 -10.39 -11.03
N ILE A 149 -8.33 -9.50 -10.10
CA ILE A 149 -8.94 -8.17 -10.02
C ILE A 149 -8.62 -7.37 -11.29
N ASN A 150 -7.36 -7.42 -11.77
CA ASN A 150 -6.97 -6.73 -13.00
C ASN A 150 -7.72 -7.27 -14.23
N GLU A 151 -7.82 -8.58 -14.37
CA GLU A 151 -8.57 -9.19 -15.48
C GLU A 151 -10.07 -8.81 -15.42
N TRP A 152 -10.66 -8.84 -14.23
CA TRP A 152 -12.02 -8.37 -14.05
C TRP A 152 -12.18 -6.89 -14.46
N HIS A 153 -11.25 -6.04 -14.05
CA HIS A 153 -11.24 -4.62 -14.39
C HIS A 153 -11.15 -4.41 -15.90
N ARG A 154 -10.25 -5.12 -16.58
CA ARG A 154 -10.08 -5.05 -18.04
C ARG A 154 -11.34 -5.44 -18.81
N VAL A 155 -12.04 -6.46 -18.34
CA VAL A 155 -13.28 -6.94 -18.98
C VAL A 155 -14.44 -5.98 -18.76
N ASN A 156 -14.53 -5.32 -17.59
CA ASN A 156 -15.72 -4.57 -17.21
C ASN A 156 -15.59 -3.04 -17.35
N MET A 157 -14.36 -2.52 -17.45
CA MET A 157 -14.11 -1.07 -17.43
C MET A 157 -13.51 -0.53 -18.73
N ASN A 158 -13.26 -1.38 -19.73
CA ASN A 158 -12.73 -0.99 -21.03
C ASN A 158 -13.77 -1.03 -22.15
N GLU A 159 -15.07 -0.86 -21.82
CA GLU A 159 -16.12 -0.64 -22.79
C GLU A 159 -16.25 0.82 -23.21
#